data_16183103be678dfd4c844bcaef2cc2af
#
_entry.id   16183103be678dfd4c844bcaef2cc2af
#
_cell.length_a   1.000
_cell.length_b   1.000
_cell.length_c   1.000
_cell.angle_alpha   90.00
_cell.angle_beta   90.00
_cell.angle_gamma   90.00
#
_symmetry.space_group_name_H-M   'P 1'
#
loop_
_entity.id
_entity.type
_entity.pdbx_description
1 polymer ?
#
loop_
_entity_poly.entity_id
_entity_poly.type
_entity_poly.pdbx_seq_one_letter_code
_entity_poly.pdbx_strand_id
1 'polypeptide(L)'
;MSEIDVAIFTFDPERRLRLINRAGETLLGRPMDKLLGKTAQELGLHACFDADDDEPLTLSFPGGSGRWGIRRSTFREQGLPHEFLVLTDLSRTLREEERRAWQRLVRVLGHGSA
;
A
#
# COMPACT_ATOMS: atom_id res chain seq x y z
N MET A 1 -2.73 -12.54 12.01
CA MET A 1 -2.74 -11.94 11.70
C MET A 1 -2.31 -11.42 10.80
N SER A 2 -2.33 -11.18 10.30
CA SER A 2 -1.80 -10.96 9.38
C SER A 2 -2.00 -9.95 8.68
N GLU A 3 -2.11 -9.02 8.99
CA GLU A 3 -2.38 -8.13 8.31
C GLU A 3 -1.40 -7.56 7.63
N ILE A 4 -1.39 -7.35 6.55
CA ILE A 4 -0.45 -6.92 5.75
C ILE A 4 -0.74 -5.56 5.49
N ASP A 5 -0.09 -4.70 6.13
CA ASP A 5 -0.25 -3.30 5.98
C ASP A 5 0.62 -2.71 4.91
N VAL A 6 1.65 -3.41 4.46
CA VAL A 6 2.64 -2.83 3.53
C VAL A 6 2.87 -3.76 2.36
N ALA A 7 2.48 -3.31 1.19
CA ALA A 7 2.72 -4.05 -0.06
C ALA A 7 3.96 -3.48 -0.74
N ILE A 8 4.88 -4.33 -1.14
CA ILE A 8 6.16 -3.92 -1.71
C ILE A 8 6.30 -4.50 -3.10
N PHE A 9 6.69 -3.64 -4.05
CA PHE A 9 6.85 -4.01 -5.43
C PHE A 9 8.17 -3.45 -5.94
N THR A 10 8.89 -4.19 -6.75
CA THR A 10 10.04 -3.62 -7.48
C THR A 10 9.80 -3.78 -8.97
N PHE A 11 10.21 -2.77 -9.71
CA PHE A 11 10.02 -2.73 -11.16
C PHE A 11 11.35 -2.47 -11.84
N ASP A 12 11.53 -3.03 -13.02
CA ASP A 12 12.73 -2.81 -13.82
C ASP A 12 12.62 -1.48 -14.57
N PRO A 13 13.63 -1.09 -15.36
CA PRO A 13 13.57 0.18 -16.08
C PRO A 13 12.40 0.31 -17.04
N GLU A 14 11.81 -0.82 -17.46
CA GLU A 14 10.65 -0.79 -18.32
C GLU A 14 9.35 -0.85 -17.55
N ARG A 15 9.45 -0.73 -16.23
CA ARG A 15 8.30 -0.76 -15.32
C ARG A 15 7.57 -2.10 -15.38
N ARG A 16 8.31 -3.18 -15.50
CA ARG A 16 7.76 -4.50 -15.39
C ARG A 16 8.09 -5.04 -14.01
N LEU A 17 7.13 -5.74 -13.42
CA LEU A 17 7.28 -6.22 -12.04
C LEU A 17 8.37 -7.27 -11.96
N ARG A 18 9.29 -7.09 -11.02
CA ARG A 18 10.38 -8.03 -10.81
C ARG A 18 10.28 -8.71 -9.46
N LEU A 19 9.71 -8.07 -8.48
CA LEU A 19 9.61 -8.65 -7.16
C LEU A 19 8.38 -8.11 -6.47
N ILE A 20 7.71 -8.93 -5.67
CA ILE A 20 6.52 -8.55 -4.97
C ILE A 20 6.51 -9.34 -3.66
N ASN A 21 6.08 -8.71 -2.56
CA ASN A 21 5.97 -9.44 -1.32
C ASN A 21 4.58 -10.05 -1.20
N ARG A 22 4.35 -10.78 -0.14
CA ARG A 22 3.09 -11.48 0.03
C ARG A 22 1.92 -10.50 0.13
N ALA A 23 2.13 -9.36 0.78
CA ALA A 23 1.10 -8.35 0.88
C ALA A 23 0.69 -7.88 -0.49
N GLY A 24 1.65 -7.67 -1.38
CA GLY A 24 1.36 -7.26 -2.74
C GLY A 24 0.58 -8.30 -3.49
N GLU A 25 0.93 -9.58 -3.31
CA GLU A 25 0.19 -10.66 -3.95
C GLU A 25 -1.27 -10.67 -3.48
N THR A 26 -1.47 -10.50 -2.18
CA THR A 26 -2.82 -10.47 -1.62
C THR A 26 -3.60 -9.28 -2.16
N LEU A 27 -2.95 -8.14 -2.25
CA LEU A 27 -3.59 -6.93 -2.72
C LEU A 27 -4.04 -7.06 -4.17
N LEU A 28 -3.19 -7.62 -5.01
CA LEU A 28 -3.51 -7.77 -6.42
C LEU A 28 -4.35 -9.01 -6.71
N GLY A 29 -4.50 -9.88 -5.71
CA GLY A 29 -5.38 -11.04 -5.84
C GLY A 29 -4.85 -12.14 -6.73
N ARG A 30 -3.53 -12.18 -6.94
CA ARG A 30 -2.92 -13.20 -7.78
C ARG A 30 -1.56 -13.58 -7.23
N PRO A 31 -1.11 -14.81 -7.48
CA PRO A 31 0.22 -15.22 -7.04
C PRO A 31 1.32 -14.57 -7.87
N MET A 32 2.52 -14.56 -7.32
CA MET A 32 3.66 -13.89 -7.92
C MET A 32 3.96 -14.37 -9.34
N ASP A 33 3.85 -15.68 -9.58
CA ASP A 33 4.17 -16.23 -10.89
C ASP A 33 3.23 -15.72 -11.98
N LYS A 34 2.06 -15.24 -11.62
CA LYS A 34 1.13 -14.68 -12.57
C LYS A 34 1.32 -13.18 -12.76
N LEU A 35 2.12 -12.55 -11.90
CA LEU A 35 2.28 -11.12 -11.91
C LEU A 35 3.63 -10.68 -12.44
N LEU A 36 4.66 -11.49 -12.27
CA LEU A 36 6.00 -11.09 -12.68
C LEU A 36 6.05 -10.82 -14.18
N GLY A 37 6.74 -9.77 -14.55
CA GLY A 37 6.89 -9.38 -15.96
C GLY A 37 5.77 -8.52 -16.49
N LYS A 38 4.69 -8.33 -15.72
CA LYS A 38 3.61 -7.47 -16.18
C LYS A 38 3.98 -6.02 -15.87
N THR A 39 3.46 -5.10 -16.68
CA THR A 39 3.78 -3.70 -16.51
C THR A 39 2.96 -3.10 -15.38
N ALA A 40 3.41 -1.99 -14.85
CA ALA A 40 2.68 -1.28 -13.80
C ALA A 40 1.26 -0.95 -14.26
N GLN A 41 1.09 -0.61 -15.54
CA GLN A 41 -0.22 -0.29 -16.06
C GLN A 41 -1.13 -1.53 -16.05
N GLU A 42 -0.60 -2.67 -16.44
CA GLU A 42 -1.38 -3.90 -16.43
C GLU A 42 -1.78 -4.32 -15.03
N LEU A 43 -0.98 -3.93 -14.05
CA LEU A 43 -1.26 -4.28 -12.66
C LEU A 43 -2.15 -3.25 -11.96
N GLY A 44 -2.46 -2.15 -12.64
CA GLY A 44 -3.27 -1.11 -12.02
C GLY A 44 -2.49 -0.22 -11.08
N LEU A 45 -1.17 -0.22 -11.17
CA LEU A 45 -0.32 0.56 -10.29
C LEU A 45 0.23 1.83 -10.93
N HIS A 46 -0.20 2.14 -12.16
CA HIS A 46 0.35 3.28 -12.88
C HIS A 46 0.08 4.61 -12.17
N ALA A 47 -1.04 4.74 -11.49
CA ALA A 47 -1.36 5.96 -10.77
C ALA A 47 -0.37 6.20 -9.63
N CYS A 48 0.24 5.15 -9.10
CA CYS A 48 1.19 5.29 -8.02
C CYS A 48 2.48 5.93 -8.50
N PHE A 49 2.81 5.82 -9.77
CA PHE A 49 4.01 6.42 -10.31
C PHE A 49 3.81 7.90 -10.65
N ASP A 50 2.56 8.33 -10.76
CA ASP A 50 2.25 9.71 -11.06
C ASP A 50 1.93 10.51 -9.81
N ALA A 51 1.76 9.87 -8.69
CA ALA A 51 1.36 10.54 -7.47
C ALA A 51 2.55 11.14 -6.72
N ASP A 52 2.30 12.18 -5.97
CA ASP A 52 3.32 12.72 -5.09
C ASP A 52 3.48 11.82 -3.88
N ASP A 53 4.70 11.70 -3.38
CA ASP A 53 4.98 10.82 -2.26
C ASP A 53 4.22 11.23 -1.00
N ASP A 54 3.90 12.50 -0.88
CA ASP A 54 3.29 12.99 0.34
C ASP A 54 1.78 12.92 0.34
N GLU A 55 1.17 12.57 -0.78
CA GLU A 55 -0.28 12.55 -0.86
C GLU A 55 -0.82 11.15 -0.98
N PRO A 56 -1.65 10.73 -0.04
CA PRO A 56 -2.29 9.41 -0.16
C PRO A 56 -3.25 9.37 -1.34
N LEU A 57 -3.41 8.20 -1.92
CA LEU A 57 -4.36 8.00 -2.99
C LEU A 57 -5.45 7.04 -2.56
N THR A 58 -6.63 7.26 -3.08
CA THR A 58 -7.72 6.30 -2.91
C THR A 58 -7.65 5.36 -4.11
N LEU A 59 -7.38 4.11 -3.84
CA LEU A 59 -7.19 3.11 -4.88
C LEU A 59 -8.05 1.89 -4.60
N SER A 60 -8.43 1.21 -5.67
CA SER A 60 -9.23 0.01 -5.56
C SER A 60 -8.48 -1.14 -6.21
N PHE A 61 -8.25 -2.20 -5.45
CA PHE A 61 -7.57 -3.39 -5.93
C PHE A 61 -8.42 -4.61 -5.63
N PRO A 62 -8.21 -5.71 -6.33
CA PRO A 62 -8.98 -6.92 -6.07
C PRO A 62 -8.92 -7.38 -4.62
N GLY A 63 -7.78 -7.20 -3.96
CA GLY A 63 -7.61 -7.63 -2.59
C GLY A 63 -7.98 -6.58 -1.55
N GLY A 64 -8.36 -5.38 -1.97
CA GLY A 64 -8.74 -4.35 -1.01
C GLY A 64 -8.76 -2.97 -1.63
N SER A 65 -9.60 -2.10 -1.10
CA SER A 65 -9.65 -0.74 -1.57
C SER A 65 -9.62 0.19 -0.36
N GLY A 66 -9.26 1.43 -0.57
CA GLY A 66 -9.18 2.41 0.49
C GLY A 66 -8.11 3.43 0.18
N ARG A 67 -7.59 4.06 1.23
CA ARG A 67 -6.55 5.06 1.08
C ARG A 67 -5.20 4.42 1.31
N TRP A 68 -4.27 4.75 0.43
CA TRP A 68 -2.95 4.15 0.44
C TRP A 68 -1.89 5.22 0.48
N GLY A 69 -0.94 5.09 1.41
CA GLY A 69 0.27 5.90 1.40
C GLY A 69 1.22 5.32 0.38
N ILE A 70 1.85 6.18 -0.42
CA ILE A 70 2.70 5.75 -1.50
C ILE A 70 4.11 6.26 -1.30
N ARG A 71 5.08 5.37 -1.38
CA ARG A 71 6.47 5.74 -1.34
C ARG A 71 7.18 5.10 -2.50
N ARG A 72 8.02 5.86 -3.17
CA ARG A 72 8.78 5.36 -4.28
C ARG A 72 10.23 5.72 -4.09
N SER A 73 11.10 4.86 -4.51
CA SER A 73 12.52 5.16 -4.55
C SER A 73 13.14 4.44 -5.72
N THR A 74 14.31 4.86 -6.11
CA THR A 74 15.01 4.29 -7.24
C THR A 74 16.30 3.68 -6.73
N PHE A 75 16.65 2.51 -7.22
CA PHE A 75 17.92 1.88 -6.90
C PHE A 75 18.55 1.38 -8.20
N ARG A 76 19.85 1.17 -8.18
CA ARG A 76 20.52 0.69 -9.35
C ARG A 76 20.90 -0.77 -9.18
N GLU A 77 20.64 -1.53 -10.22
CA GLU A 77 21.04 -2.90 -10.24
C GLU A 77 21.74 -3.11 -11.57
N GLN A 78 22.99 -3.51 -11.56
CA GLN A 78 23.80 -3.67 -12.77
C GLN A 78 23.81 -2.38 -13.61
N GLY A 79 23.87 -1.26 -12.94
CA GLY A 79 23.95 0.04 -13.59
C GLY A 79 22.64 0.58 -14.13
N LEU A 80 21.56 -0.18 -14.02
CA LEU A 80 20.26 0.26 -14.55
C LEU A 80 19.32 0.68 -13.44
N PRO A 81 18.52 1.71 -13.67
CA PRO A 81 17.62 2.19 -12.62
C PRO A 81 16.40 1.28 -12.48
N HIS A 82 16.16 0.87 -11.27
CA HIS A 82 14.97 0.09 -10.93
C HIS A 82 14.14 0.92 -9.95
N GLU A 83 12.85 0.67 -9.90
CA GLU A 83 11.97 1.41 -9.02
C GLU A 83 11.41 0.53 -7.92
N PHE A 84 11.34 1.09 -6.72
CA PHE A 84 10.84 0.43 -5.55
C PHE A 84 9.56 1.14 -5.16
N LEU A 85 8.45 0.43 -5.09
CA LEU A 85 7.16 1.02 -4.76
C LEU A 85 6.62 0.38 -3.47
N VAL A 86 6.23 1.19 -2.52
CA VAL A 86 5.69 0.72 -1.26
C VAL A 86 4.32 1.34 -1.06
N LEU A 87 3.32 0.51 -0.84
CA LEU A 87 1.96 0.96 -0.56
C LEU A 87 1.59 0.60 0.87
N THR A 88 1.18 1.59 1.64
CA THR A 88 0.79 1.37 3.03
C THR A 88 -0.70 1.61 3.17
N ASP A 89 -1.40 0.67 3.79
CA ASP A 89 -2.84 0.78 3.98
C ASP A 89 -3.12 1.76 5.12
N LEU A 90 -3.61 2.93 4.78
CA LEU A 90 -3.90 3.97 5.77
C LEU A 90 -5.30 3.83 6.35
N SER A 91 -6.15 3.08 5.70
CA SER A 91 -7.53 2.91 6.19
C SER A 91 -7.55 2.24 7.55
N ARG A 92 -6.70 1.27 7.72
CA ARG A 92 -6.64 0.56 8.97
C ARG A 92 -6.11 1.44 10.10
N THR A 93 -5.08 2.22 9.81
CA THR A 93 -4.52 3.13 10.80
C THR A 93 -5.55 4.15 11.25
N LEU A 94 -6.32 4.68 10.31
CA LEU A 94 -7.35 5.63 10.65
C LEU A 94 -8.43 4.99 11.53
N ARG A 95 -8.82 3.77 11.25
CA ARG A 95 -9.81 3.10 12.07
C ARG A 95 -9.32 2.88 13.50
N GLU A 96 -8.06 2.55 13.65
CA GLU A 96 -7.50 2.36 14.97
C GLU A 96 -7.46 3.66 15.75
N GLU A 97 -7.08 4.74 15.11
CA GLU A 97 -7.05 6.04 15.74
C GLU A 97 -8.45 6.50 16.11
N GLU A 98 -9.41 6.25 15.24
CA GLU A 98 -10.79 6.58 15.52
C GLU A 98 -11.29 5.80 16.72
N ARG A 99 -11.00 4.52 16.78
CA ARG A 99 -11.42 3.69 17.90
C ARG A 99 -10.83 4.18 19.20
N ARG A 100 -9.57 4.58 19.21
CA ARG A 100 -8.94 5.11 20.40
C ARG A 100 -9.59 6.41 20.83
N ALA A 101 -9.93 7.26 19.89
CA ALA A 101 -10.59 8.53 20.18
C ALA A 101 -11.96 8.27 20.79
N TRP A 102 -12.71 7.32 20.25
CA TRP A 102 -14.02 6.98 20.79
C TRP A 102 -13.91 6.42 22.19
N GLN A 103 -12.92 5.57 22.42
CA GLN A 103 -12.71 4.98 23.74
C GLN A 103 -12.39 6.06 24.77
N ARG A 104 -11.58 7.03 24.39
CA ARG A 104 -11.26 8.13 25.29
C ARG A 104 -12.48 8.95 25.59
N LEU A 105 -13.29 9.21 24.57
CA LEU A 105 -14.47 10.02 24.73
C LEU A 105 -15.48 9.33 25.67
N VAL A 106 -15.68 8.05 25.45
CA VAL A 106 -16.59 7.29 26.31
C VAL A 106 -16.10 7.27 27.75
N ARG A 107 -14.81 7.16 27.95
CA ARG A 107 -14.24 7.16 29.28
C ARG A 107 -14.48 8.48 29.99
N VAL A 108 -14.30 9.58 29.28
CA VAL A 108 -14.52 10.90 29.86
C VAL A 108 -16.00 11.08 30.19
N LEU A 109 -16.88 10.65 29.31
CA LEU A 109 -18.31 10.77 29.59
C LEU A 109 -18.73 9.89 30.74
N GLY A 110 -18.15 8.71 30.84
CA GLY A 110 -18.43 7.83 31.95
C GLY A 110 -17.98 8.44 33.25
N HIS A 111 -16.83 9.11 33.28
CA HIS A 111 -16.37 9.80 34.46
C HIS A 111 -17.28 10.95 34.77
N GLY A 112 -17.68 11.70 33.78
CA GLY A 112 -18.53 12.86 34.00
C GLY A 112 -19.89 12.54 34.57
N SER A 113 -20.36 11.34 34.33
CA SER A 113 -21.68 10.98 34.82
C SER A 113 -21.65 10.43 36.24
N ALA A 114 -20.50 10.20 36.77
CA ALA A 114 -20.41 9.74 38.18
C ALA A 114 -20.59 10.89 39.21
#